data_087f21a301320cd321e580393afe2fe3
#
_entry.id   087f21a301320cd321e580393afe2fe3
#
_cell.length_a   1.000
_cell.length_b   1.000
_cell.length_c   1.000
_cell.angle_alpha   90.00
_cell.angle_beta   90.00
_cell.angle_gamma   90.00
#
_symmetry.space_group_name_H-M   'P 1'
#
loop_
_entity.id
_entity.type
_entity.pdbx_description
1 polymer ?
#
loop_
_entity_poly.entity_id
_entity_poly.type
_entity_poly.pdbx_seq_one_letter_code
_entity_poly.pdbx_strand_id
1 'polypeptide(L)'
;MASIAASAALTVPEHRALDRLVASLERELGDDLHAVWLYGSRARGEWREGSDIDVLVIASVPREIEKRVDSLVERAAESEGLYCGWFSVFLYTPEWVADRRAIEAWLIQAVDRDKIVLWGGEVDTPPEFSPRVESGPVRLRTQEYLRDAREKLEVAKLALGGGYAGPAIADAYYAGINAADAVLSEADRHVRTHGGRWHLVRQETVGRGLLSAELHRRTAALQKPREQAHYGPGPDEPFPRFTIEEARAAVQTAERYLRAVEELIGAR
;
A
#
# COMPACT_ATOMS: atom_id res chain seq x y z
N MET A 1 19.65 -20.91 17.36
CA MET A 1 18.38 -20.16 17.31
C MET A 1 18.51 -18.97 18.25
N ALA A 2 18.74 -17.77 17.72
CA ALA A 2 18.74 -16.56 18.53
C ALA A 2 17.31 -16.26 18.95
N SER A 3 17.10 -15.99 20.24
CA SER A 3 15.80 -15.68 20.82
C SER A 3 15.19 -14.44 20.13
N ILE A 4 14.17 -14.62 19.32
CA ILE A 4 13.31 -13.59 18.70
C ILE A 4 12.64 -12.71 19.79
N ALA A 5 12.73 -13.12 21.04
CA ALA A 5 11.89 -12.68 22.15
C ALA A 5 12.20 -11.29 22.73
N ALA A 6 13.24 -10.58 22.32
CA ALA A 6 13.69 -9.42 23.13
C ALA A 6 13.24 -8.06 22.58
N SER A 7 12.77 -7.94 21.34
CA SER A 7 12.43 -6.65 20.73
C SER A 7 11.02 -6.55 20.12
N ALA A 8 10.38 -7.65 19.76
CA ALA A 8 9.04 -7.63 19.18
C ALA A 8 7.95 -7.58 20.26
N ALA A 9 6.95 -6.72 20.06
CA ALA A 9 5.77 -6.69 20.94
C ALA A 9 4.74 -7.73 20.50
N LEU A 10 5.00 -8.99 20.79
CA LEU A 10 4.16 -10.16 20.48
C LEU A 10 3.74 -10.88 21.75
N THR A 11 2.52 -11.38 21.78
CA THR A 11 2.06 -12.31 22.81
C THR A 11 2.64 -13.70 22.61
N VAL A 12 2.57 -14.55 23.63
CA VAL A 12 3.08 -15.93 23.54
C VAL A 12 2.38 -16.74 22.43
N PRO A 13 1.03 -16.67 22.25
CA PRO A 13 0.37 -17.33 21.12
C PRO A 13 0.84 -16.79 19.74
N GLU A 14 1.01 -15.48 19.61
CA GLU A 14 1.50 -14.86 18.35
C GLU A 14 2.92 -15.35 18.01
N HIS A 15 3.82 -15.42 18.98
CA HIS A 15 5.16 -16.01 18.79
C HIS A 15 5.07 -17.46 18.30
N ARG A 16 4.26 -18.28 18.93
CA ARG A 16 4.10 -19.70 18.54
C ARG A 16 3.51 -19.84 17.14
N ALA A 17 2.54 -18.99 16.79
CA ALA A 17 1.97 -18.97 15.45
C ALA A 17 3.02 -18.60 14.40
N LEU A 18 3.87 -17.59 14.66
CA LEU A 18 4.97 -17.22 13.77
C LEU A 18 6.02 -18.34 13.64
N ASP A 19 6.42 -18.98 14.74
CA ASP A 19 7.35 -20.11 14.71
C ASP A 19 6.78 -21.28 13.86
N ARG A 20 5.48 -21.58 14.00
CA ARG A 20 4.81 -22.61 13.19
C ARG A 20 4.71 -22.21 11.72
N LEU A 21 4.43 -20.93 11.44
CA LEU A 21 4.39 -20.40 10.07
C LEU A 21 5.76 -20.57 9.43
N VAL A 22 6.82 -20.11 10.08
CA VAL A 22 8.20 -20.22 9.59
C VAL A 22 8.57 -21.68 9.30
N ALA A 23 8.35 -22.59 10.25
CA ALA A 23 8.63 -24.01 10.06
C ALA A 23 7.80 -24.64 8.92
N SER A 24 6.60 -24.14 8.68
CA SER A 24 5.75 -24.60 7.57
C SER A 24 6.20 -24.06 6.23
N LEU A 25 6.64 -22.79 6.17
CA LEU A 25 7.22 -22.17 4.98
C LEU A 25 8.52 -22.86 4.59
N GLU A 26 9.42 -23.11 5.56
CA GLU A 26 10.69 -23.81 5.32
C GLU A 26 10.45 -25.21 4.73
N ARG A 27 9.51 -25.95 5.26
CA ARG A 27 9.15 -27.30 4.76
C ARG A 27 8.48 -27.28 3.37
N GLU A 28 7.63 -26.27 3.09
CA GLU A 28 6.88 -26.18 1.84
C GLU A 28 7.72 -25.62 0.70
N LEU A 29 8.56 -24.61 1.00
CA LEU A 29 9.31 -23.88 -0.01
C LEU A 29 10.78 -24.34 -0.12
N GLY A 30 11.32 -24.98 0.91
CA GLY A 30 12.68 -25.52 0.88
C GLY A 30 13.73 -24.48 0.46
N ASP A 31 14.50 -24.83 -0.56
CA ASP A 31 15.59 -23.99 -1.07
C ASP A 31 15.10 -22.71 -1.78
N ASP A 32 13.82 -22.65 -2.13
CA ASP A 32 13.21 -21.44 -2.73
C ASP A 32 12.92 -20.37 -1.68
N LEU A 33 12.88 -20.70 -0.38
CA LEU A 33 12.69 -19.73 0.69
C LEU A 33 14.02 -19.03 1.00
N HIS A 34 14.07 -17.71 0.90
CA HIS A 34 15.27 -16.91 1.16
C HIS A 34 15.26 -16.22 2.53
N ALA A 35 14.11 -15.66 2.92
CA ALA A 35 13.96 -15.02 4.21
C ALA A 35 12.49 -14.89 4.65
N VAL A 36 12.29 -14.77 5.97
CA VAL A 36 11.03 -14.37 6.59
C VAL A 36 11.31 -13.25 7.57
N TRP A 37 10.71 -12.09 7.37
CA TRP A 37 10.92 -10.91 8.19
C TRP A 37 9.63 -10.43 8.83
N LEU A 38 9.64 -10.19 10.13
CA LEU A 38 8.60 -9.43 10.83
C LEU A 38 8.94 -7.95 10.71
N TYR A 39 7.98 -7.10 10.37
CA TYR A 39 8.20 -5.65 10.26
C TYR A 39 7.00 -4.86 10.84
N GLY A 40 6.97 -3.55 10.66
CA GLY A 40 5.87 -2.70 11.10
C GLY A 40 5.83 -2.44 12.62
N SER A 41 4.64 -2.13 13.13
CA SER A 41 4.47 -1.69 14.52
C SER A 41 4.85 -2.75 15.54
N ARG A 42 4.59 -4.02 15.25
CA ARG A 42 4.95 -5.16 16.11
C ARG A 42 6.46 -5.33 16.23
N ALA A 43 7.19 -5.18 15.14
CA ALA A 43 8.65 -5.24 15.15
C ALA A 43 9.27 -4.07 15.94
N ARG A 44 8.68 -2.88 15.89
CA ARG A 44 9.15 -1.69 16.63
C ARG A 44 8.75 -1.65 18.11
N GLY A 45 7.92 -2.58 18.56
CA GLY A 45 7.38 -2.52 19.92
C GLY A 45 6.31 -1.45 20.15
N GLU A 46 5.76 -0.86 19.08
CA GLU A 46 4.80 0.26 19.11
C GLU A 46 3.34 -0.19 18.89
N TRP A 47 3.04 -1.46 19.13
CA TRP A 47 1.74 -2.01 18.83
C TRP A 47 0.62 -1.42 19.72
N ARG A 48 -0.58 -1.37 19.15
CA ARG A 48 -1.84 -1.06 19.87
C ARG A 48 -2.79 -2.23 19.67
N GLU A 49 -3.80 -2.34 20.52
CA GLU A 49 -4.88 -3.30 20.32
C GLU A 49 -5.46 -3.16 18.91
N GLY A 50 -5.51 -4.26 18.15
CA GLY A 50 -5.92 -4.28 16.74
C GLY A 50 -4.80 -4.00 15.73
N SER A 51 -3.53 -3.87 16.15
CA SER A 51 -2.40 -3.79 15.19
C SER A 51 -2.13 -5.15 14.55
N ASP A 52 -1.99 -5.15 13.22
CA ASP A 52 -1.63 -6.34 12.44
C ASP A 52 -0.21 -6.83 12.75
N ILE A 53 0.02 -8.10 12.43
CA ILE A 53 1.34 -8.74 12.46
C ILE A 53 1.83 -8.78 11.01
N ASP A 54 2.70 -7.84 10.65
CA ASP A 54 3.18 -7.67 9.29
C ASP A 54 4.38 -8.58 9.04
N VAL A 55 4.27 -9.51 8.09
CA VAL A 55 5.31 -10.47 7.74
C VAL A 55 5.65 -10.38 6.25
N LEU A 56 6.92 -10.30 5.93
CA LEU A 56 7.45 -10.38 4.58
C LEU A 56 8.12 -11.73 4.37
N VAL A 57 7.59 -12.51 3.45
CA VAL A 57 8.17 -13.79 3.00
C VAL A 57 8.87 -13.53 1.67
N ILE A 58 10.16 -13.91 1.57
CA ILE A 58 10.95 -13.72 0.36
C ILE A 58 11.31 -15.09 -0.17
N ALA A 59 10.80 -15.41 -1.36
CA ALA A 59 10.99 -16.72 -1.97
C ALA A 59 10.99 -16.65 -3.51
N SER A 60 11.78 -17.53 -4.15
CA SER A 60 11.86 -17.67 -5.60
C SER A 60 10.79 -18.62 -6.13
N VAL A 61 9.52 -18.26 -5.96
CA VAL A 61 8.38 -19.13 -6.29
C VAL A 61 7.39 -18.47 -7.25
N PRO A 62 6.65 -19.25 -8.05
CA PRO A 62 5.56 -18.74 -8.86
C PRO A 62 4.45 -18.11 -8.00
N ARG A 63 3.73 -17.15 -8.57
CA ARG A 63 2.66 -16.43 -7.87
C ARG A 63 1.50 -17.33 -7.41
N GLU A 64 1.34 -18.48 -8.06
CA GLU A 64 0.31 -19.49 -7.72
C GLU A 64 0.49 -20.07 -6.31
N ILE A 65 1.69 -19.94 -5.73
CA ILE A 65 1.99 -20.37 -4.35
C ILE A 65 1.36 -19.46 -3.30
N GLU A 66 0.97 -18.23 -3.62
CA GLU A 66 0.35 -17.29 -2.65
C GLU A 66 -0.79 -17.95 -1.88
N LYS A 67 -1.72 -18.65 -2.56
CA LYS A 67 -2.84 -19.35 -1.90
C LYS A 67 -2.39 -20.45 -0.92
N ARG A 68 -1.25 -21.06 -1.19
CA ARG A 68 -0.68 -22.06 -0.27
C ARG A 68 -0.09 -21.38 0.95
N VAL A 69 0.61 -20.26 0.77
CA VAL A 69 1.11 -19.44 1.87
C VAL A 69 -0.04 -18.95 2.75
N ASP A 70 -1.13 -18.46 2.17
CA ASP A 70 -2.34 -18.06 2.91
C ASP A 70 -2.87 -19.21 3.77
N SER A 71 -2.93 -20.43 3.22
CA SER A 71 -3.37 -21.63 3.96
C SER A 71 -2.37 -22.02 5.08
N LEU A 72 -1.08 -21.74 4.94
CA LEU A 72 -0.11 -21.93 6.01
C LEU A 72 -0.32 -20.94 7.15
N VAL A 73 -0.57 -19.67 6.81
CA VAL A 73 -0.90 -18.61 7.77
C VAL A 73 -2.15 -18.97 8.58
N GLU A 74 -3.23 -19.36 7.89
CA GLU A 74 -4.50 -19.77 8.52
C GLU A 74 -4.27 -20.88 9.52
N ARG A 75 -3.63 -21.98 9.12
CA ARG A 75 -3.34 -23.11 10.01
C ARG A 75 -2.45 -22.74 11.21
N ALA A 76 -1.45 -21.89 10.98
CA ALA A 76 -0.55 -21.44 12.03
C ALA A 76 -1.29 -20.60 13.08
N ALA A 77 -2.14 -19.67 12.66
CA ALA A 77 -2.95 -18.83 13.53
C ALA A 77 -3.99 -19.66 14.29
N GLU A 78 -4.78 -20.49 13.61
CA GLU A 78 -5.80 -21.32 14.20
C GLU A 78 -5.27 -22.29 15.26
N SER A 79 -4.07 -22.85 15.04
CA SER A 79 -3.43 -23.78 15.98
C SER A 79 -3.13 -23.16 17.35
N GLU A 80 -3.04 -21.83 17.42
CA GLU A 80 -2.84 -21.06 18.67
C GLU A 80 -4.11 -20.28 19.09
N GLY A 81 -5.25 -20.57 18.44
CA GLY A 81 -6.53 -19.91 18.72
C GLY A 81 -6.60 -18.44 18.31
N LEU A 82 -5.77 -18.04 17.34
CA LEU A 82 -5.72 -16.67 16.82
C LEU A 82 -6.57 -16.53 15.56
N TYR A 83 -7.08 -15.33 15.32
CA TYR A 83 -7.73 -14.99 14.07
C TYR A 83 -6.70 -14.71 12.98
N CYS A 84 -6.74 -15.45 11.87
CA CYS A 84 -5.75 -15.35 10.79
C CYS A 84 -5.71 -13.96 10.14
N GLY A 85 -6.81 -13.21 10.15
CA GLY A 85 -6.88 -11.85 9.63
C GLY A 85 -6.03 -10.83 10.39
N TRP A 86 -5.41 -11.19 11.52
CA TRP A 86 -4.41 -10.34 12.17
C TRP A 86 -3.01 -10.47 11.55
N PHE A 87 -2.81 -11.42 10.63
CA PHE A 87 -1.55 -11.62 9.96
C PHE A 87 -1.60 -11.05 8.55
N SER A 88 -0.84 -9.98 8.31
CA SER A 88 -0.61 -9.39 7.00
C SER A 88 0.66 -9.98 6.41
N VAL A 89 0.53 -11.09 5.66
CA VAL A 89 1.68 -11.80 5.08
C VAL A 89 1.79 -11.50 3.60
N PHE A 90 2.94 -10.98 3.18
CA PHE A 90 3.24 -10.68 1.79
C PHE A 90 4.35 -11.57 1.26
N LEU A 91 4.16 -12.10 0.06
CA LEU A 91 5.14 -12.95 -0.63
C LEU A 91 5.76 -12.18 -1.78
N TYR A 92 7.09 -12.02 -1.77
CA TYR A 92 7.85 -11.35 -2.81
C TYR A 92 9.10 -12.13 -3.18
N THR A 93 9.67 -11.83 -4.36
CA THR A 93 10.93 -12.44 -4.81
C THR A 93 12.15 -11.61 -4.38
N PRO A 94 13.35 -12.21 -4.38
CA PRO A 94 14.60 -11.46 -4.17
C PRO A 94 14.77 -10.30 -5.16
N GLU A 95 14.39 -10.50 -6.43
CA GLU A 95 14.44 -9.47 -7.46
C GLU A 95 13.51 -8.30 -7.15
N TRP A 96 12.31 -8.58 -6.62
CA TRP A 96 11.41 -7.52 -6.17
C TRP A 96 12.04 -6.69 -5.05
N VAL A 97 12.68 -7.35 -4.07
CA VAL A 97 13.35 -6.66 -2.97
C VAL A 97 14.49 -5.78 -3.50
N ALA A 98 15.31 -6.33 -4.40
CA ALA A 98 16.40 -5.60 -5.03
C ALA A 98 15.91 -4.39 -5.84
N ASP A 99 14.83 -4.57 -6.61
CA ASP A 99 14.19 -3.52 -7.40
C ASP A 99 13.67 -2.39 -6.50
N ARG A 100 13.01 -2.74 -5.39
CA ARG A 100 12.51 -1.74 -4.42
C ARG A 100 13.61 -1.02 -3.66
N ARG A 101 14.73 -1.69 -3.38
CA ARG A 101 15.92 -1.05 -2.80
C ARG A 101 16.59 -0.10 -3.79
N ALA A 102 16.72 -0.52 -5.06
CA ALA A 102 17.34 0.31 -6.11
C ALA A 102 16.60 1.64 -6.35
N ILE A 103 15.28 1.64 -6.22
CA ILE A 103 14.45 2.86 -6.35
C ILE A 103 14.14 3.53 -5.01
N GLU A 104 14.81 3.11 -3.92
CA GLU A 104 14.59 3.63 -2.57
C GLU A 104 13.10 3.65 -2.15
N ALA A 105 12.35 2.60 -2.52
CA ALA A 105 10.93 2.52 -2.20
C ALA A 105 10.70 2.55 -0.68
N TRP A 106 9.80 3.43 -0.23
CA TRP A 106 9.58 3.68 1.21
C TRP A 106 9.25 2.41 2.02
N LEU A 107 8.50 1.47 1.42
CA LEU A 107 8.14 0.23 2.10
C LEU A 107 9.39 -0.59 2.45
N ILE A 108 10.27 -0.81 1.46
CA ILE A 108 11.47 -1.60 1.71
C ILE A 108 12.47 -0.88 2.62
N GLN A 109 12.56 0.46 2.54
CA GLN A 109 13.35 1.25 3.49
C GLN A 109 12.81 1.12 4.92
N ALA A 110 11.47 1.13 5.10
CA ALA A 110 10.85 0.92 6.40
C ALA A 110 11.10 -0.51 6.90
N VAL A 111 10.96 -1.52 6.02
CA VAL A 111 11.26 -2.91 6.35
C VAL A 111 12.73 -3.06 6.73
N ASP A 112 13.67 -2.58 5.91
CA ASP A 112 15.12 -2.71 6.17
C ASP A 112 15.56 -2.04 7.49
N ARG A 113 14.90 -0.94 7.87
CA ARG A 113 15.17 -0.24 9.13
C ARG A 113 14.65 -0.99 10.36
N ASP A 114 13.42 -1.54 10.26
CA ASP A 114 12.64 -1.98 11.42
C ASP A 114 12.53 -3.52 11.52
N LYS A 115 12.94 -4.27 10.50
CA LYS A 115 12.70 -5.72 10.43
C LYS A 115 13.40 -6.52 11.54
N ILE A 116 12.68 -7.54 11.97
CA ILE A 116 13.23 -8.63 12.79
C ILE A 116 13.27 -9.86 11.90
N VAL A 117 14.46 -10.42 11.71
CA VAL A 117 14.64 -11.64 10.92
C VAL A 117 14.10 -12.83 11.70
N LEU A 118 13.03 -13.45 11.20
CA LEU A 118 12.45 -14.66 11.79
C LEU A 118 13.15 -15.92 11.27
N TRP A 119 13.55 -15.92 9.98
CA TRP A 119 14.26 -17.02 9.33
C TRP A 119 15.11 -16.50 8.16
N GLY A 120 16.14 -17.29 7.80
CA GLY A 120 17.10 -16.89 6.76
C GLY A 120 18.02 -15.78 7.23
N GLY A 121 18.15 -14.73 6.45
CA GLY A 121 19.04 -13.61 6.74
C GLY A 121 18.71 -12.36 5.96
N GLU A 122 19.74 -11.59 5.65
CA GLU A 122 19.66 -10.53 4.65
C GLU A 122 19.54 -11.17 3.26
N VAL A 123 18.72 -10.53 2.43
CA VAL A 123 18.58 -10.93 1.02
C VAL A 123 19.42 -9.99 0.19
N ASP A 124 20.48 -10.53 -0.37
CA ASP A 124 21.37 -9.80 -1.26
C ASP A 124 20.70 -9.53 -2.62
N THR A 125 21.19 -8.51 -3.30
CA THR A 125 20.81 -8.25 -4.69
C THR A 125 21.32 -9.40 -5.55
N PRO A 126 20.46 -10.09 -6.33
CA PRO A 126 20.91 -11.17 -7.21
C PRO A 126 22.05 -10.70 -8.13
N PRO A 127 23.08 -11.53 -8.39
CA PRO A 127 24.25 -11.10 -9.16
C PRO A 127 23.92 -10.70 -10.62
N GLU A 128 22.84 -11.23 -11.18
CA GLU A 128 22.35 -10.87 -12.51
C GLU A 128 21.31 -9.73 -12.50
N PHE A 129 21.05 -9.16 -11.31
CA PHE A 129 20.08 -8.10 -11.18
C PHE A 129 20.57 -6.83 -11.87
N SER A 130 19.88 -6.45 -12.92
CA SER A 130 19.97 -5.09 -13.47
C SER A 130 18.72 -4.35 -13.02
N PRO A 131 18.85 -3.23 -12.29
CA PRO A 131 17.71 -2.39 -11.99
C PRO A 131 16.97 -2.11 -13.30
N ARG A 132 15.67 -2.30 -13.34
CA ARG A 132 14.86 -1.81 -14.45
C ARG A 132 14.96 -0.28 -14.43
N VAL A 133 16.08 0.23 -14.93
CA VAL A 133 16.25 1.65 -15.21
C VAL A 133 15.34 1.92 -16.39
N GLU A 134 14.13 2.31 -16.10
CA GLU A 134 13.20 2.75 -17.11
C GLU A 134 13.68 4.08 -17.65
N SER A 135 14.54 4.00 -18.65
CA SER A 135 14.89 5.12 -19.51
C SER A 135 13.76 5.33 -20.52
N GLY A 136 12.65 5.83 -20.04
CA GLY A 136 11.50 6.22 -20.84
C GLY A 136 10.98 7.58 -20.41
N PRO A 137 10.18 8.26 -21.22
CA PRO A 137 9.64 9.57 -20.89
C PRO A 137 8.73 9.57 -19.66
N VAL A 138 8.22 8.39 -19.25
CA VAL A 138 7.37 8.21 -18.05
C VAL A 138 7.73 6.90 -17.36
N ARG A 139 7.98 6.92 -16.06
CA ARG A 139 8.32 5.73 -15.26
C ARG A 139 7.18 4.71 -15.27
N LEU A 140 7.50 3.41 -15.29
CA LEU A 140 6.49 2.33 -15.27
C LEU A 140 5.53 2.47 -14.09
N ARG A 141 6.06 2.77 -12.92
CA ARG A 141 5.27 3.00 -11.72
C ARG A 141 4.30 4.16 -11.86
N THR A 142 4.70 5.22 -12.52
CA THR A 142 3.84 6.35 -12.86
C THR A 142 2.71 5.92 -13.79
N GLN A 143 3.01 5.08 -14.78
CA GLN A 143 2.01 4.53 -15.69
C GLN A 143 1.00 3.64 -14.97
N GLU A 144 1.46 2.83 -14.02
CA GLU A 144 0.58 2.01 -13.16
C GLU A 144 -0.35 2.89 -12.34
N TYR A 145 0.16 3.92 -11.66
CA TYR A 145 -0.67 4.87 -10.92
C TYR A 145 -1.69 5.59 -11.81
N LEU A 146 -1.32 6.00 -13.01
CA LEU A 146 -2.26 6.63 -13.95
C LEU A 146 -3.32 5.64 -14.44
N ARG A 147 -2.95 4.38 -14.70
CA ARG A 147 -3.90 3.32 -15.04
C ARG A 147 -4.90 3.12 -13.91
N ASP A 148 -4.43 2.96 -12.68
CA ASP A 148 -5.28 2.75 -11.51
C ASP A 148 -6.17 3.97 -11.24
N ALA A 149 -5.66 5.18 -11.47
CA ALA A 149 -6.45 6.41 -11.38
C ALA A 149 -7.61 6.44 -12.39
N ARG A 150 -7.35 6.02 -13.64
CA ARG A 150 -8.41 5.91 -14.69
C ARG A 150 -9.44 4.86 -14.31
N GLU A 151 -9.01 3.69 -13.88
CA GLU A 151 -9.89 2.60 -13.46
C GLU A 151 -10.80 3.05 -12.31
N LYS A 152 -10.24 3.68 -11.27
CA LYS A 152 -11.02 4.23 -10.16
C LYS A 152 -12.01 5.32 -10.61
N LEU A 153 -11.62 6.16 -11.55
CA LEU A 153 -12.51 7.18 -12.10
C LEU A 153 -13.71 6.54 -12.87
N GLU A 154 -13.47 5.48 -13.63
CA GLU A 154 -14.55 4.77 -14.33
C GLU A 154 -15.49 4.07 -13.33
N VAL A 155 -14.97 3.46 -12.26
CA VAL A 155 -15.79 2.89 -11.18
C VAL A 155 -16.64 3.98 -10.52
N ALA A 156 -16.06 5.16 -10.26
CA ALA A 156 -16.81 6.30 -9.71
C ALA A 156 -17.95 6.75 -10.63
N LYS A 157 -17.71 6.80 -11.94
CA LYS A 157 -18.75 7.14 -12.95
C LYS A 157 -19.86 6.11 -12.99
N LEU A 158 -19.52 4.82 -12.94
CA LEU A 158 -20.51 3.73 -12.90
C LEU A 158 -21.37 3.81 -11.64
N ALA A 159 -20.74 4.02 -10.48
CA ALA A 159 -21.46 4.19 -9.21
C ALA A 159 -22.41 5.41 -9.26
N LEU A 160 -21.95 6.54 -9.81
CA LEU A 160 -22.77 7.74 -10.00
C LEU A 160 -23.95 7.46 -10.91
N GLY A 161 -23.73 6.77 -12.03
CA GLY A 161 -24.79 6.37 -12.97
C GLY A 161 -25.82 5.42 -12.35
N GLY A 162 -25.40 4.58 -11.42
CA GLY A 162 -26.27 3.70 -10.62
C GLY A 162 -26.97 4.37 -9.44
N GLY A 163 -26.73 5.66 -9.20
CA GLY A 163 -27.33 6.40 -8.07
C GLY A 163 -26.63 6.16 -6.72
N TYR A 164 -25.43 5.56 -6.71
CA TYR A 164 -24.66 5.26 -5.50
C TYR A 164 -23.72 6.40 -5.14
N ALA A 165 -24.23 7.45 -4.49
CA ALA A 165 -23.47 8.68 -4.21
C ALA A 165 -22.22 8.45 -3.34
N GLY A 166 -22.33 7.71 -2.24
CA GLY A 166 -21.20 7.41 -1.35
C GLY A 166 -20.06 6.68 -2.05
N PRO A 167 -20.31 5.52 -2.70
CA PRO A 167 -19.30 4.82 -3.50
C PRO A 167 -18.68 5.70 -4.59
N ALA A 168 -19.47 6.50 -5.31
CA ALA A 168 -18.96 7.40 -6.34
C ALA A 168 -17.95 8.42 -5.78
N ILE A 169 -18.22 9.02 -4.61
CA ILE A 169 -17.31 9.95 -3.93
C ILE A 169 -16.03 9.24 -3.50
N ALA A 170 -16.16 8.03 -2.96
CA ALA A 170 -15.02 7.26 -2.49
C ALA A 170 -14.06 6.89 -3.62
N ASP A 171 -14.57 6.37 -4.73
CA ASP A 171 -13.73 6.01 -5.89
C ASP A 171 -13.19 7.26 -6.61
N ALA A 172 -13.92 8.37 -6.63
CA ALA A 172 -13.41 9.65 -7.12
C ALA A 172 -12.19 10.14 -6.30
N TYR A 173 -12.24 9.99 -4.98
CA TYR A 173 -11.08 10.29 -4.12
C TYR A 173 -9.89 9.38 -4.42
N TYR A 174 -10.09 8.08 -4.60
CA TYR A 174 -9.02 7.15 -4.95
C TYR A 174 -8.43 7.42 -6.33
N ALA A 175 -9.23 7.84 -7.30
CA ALA A 175 -8.72 8.33 -8.58
C ALA A 175 -7.78 9.53 -8.39
N GLY A 176 -8.17 10.49 -7.56
CA GLY A 176 -7.34 11.64 -7.21
C GLY A 176 -6.05 11.27 -6.49
N ILE A 177 -6.09 10.30 -5.56
CA ILE A 177 -4.89 9.81 -4.85
C ILE A 177 -3.90 9.13 -5.81
N ASN A 178 -4.37 8.24 -6.67
CA ASN A 178 -3.50 7.56 -7.62
C ASN A 178 -2.87 8.55 -8.61
N ALA A 179 -3.62 9.55 -9.06
CA ALA A 179 -3.06 10.64 -9.86
C ALA A 179 -2.00 11.46 -9.10
N ALA A 180 -2.22 11.73 -7.81
CA ALA A 180 -1.24 12.38 -6.94
C ALA A 180 0.04 11.53 -6.76
N ASP A 181 -0.10 10.22 -6.59
CA ASP A 181 1.03 9.29 -6.49
C ASP A 181 1.81 9.18 -7.80
N ALA A 182 1.16 9.32 -8.96
CA ALA A 182 1.82 9.43 -10.26
C ALA A 182 2.76 10.66 -10.31
N VAL A 183 2.30 11.82 -9.84
CA VAL A 183 3.14 13.04 -9.75
C VAL A 183 4.34 12.81 -8.83
N LEU A 184 4.12 12.21 -7.66
CA LEU A 184 5.19 11.96 -6.69
C LEU A 184 6.20 10.93 -7.22
N SER A 185 5.72 9.91 -7.94
CA SER A 185 6.58 8.94 -8.61
C SER A 185 7.52 9.61 -9.62
N GLU A 186 7.02 10.55 -10.44
CA GLU A 186 7.86 11.31 -11.37
C GLU A 186 8.84 12.26 -10.66
N ALA A 187 8.44 12.79 -9.49
CA ALA A 187 9.28 13.67 -8.67
C ALA A 187 10.25 12.91 -7.75
N ASP A 188 10.26 11.58 -7.79
CA ASP A 188 11.06 10.72 -6.92
C ASP A 188 10.78 10.95 -5.42
N ARG A 189 9.52 11.23 -5.11
CA ARG A 189 9.05 11.53 -3.75
C ARG A 189 8.20 10.40 -3.20
N HIS A 190 8.39 10.11 -1.92
CA HIS A 190 7.66 9.09 -1.22
C HIS A 190 6.95 9.66 0.02
N VAL A 191 5.74 9.17 0.30
CA VAL A 191 4.88 9.67 1.38
C VAL A 191 4.50 8.56 2.33
N ARG A 192 4.47 8.90 3.63
CA ARG A 192 4.06 7.97 4.70
C ARG A 192 2.62 8.15 5.16
N THR A 193 1.97 9.27 4.84
CA THR A 193 0.63 9.62 5.31
C THR A 193 -0.21 10.30 4.23
N HIS A 194 -1.52 10.20 4.30
CA HIS A 194 -2.44 10.89 3.37
C HIS A 194 -2.24 12.42 3.40
N GLY A 195 -2.11 13.02 4.57
CA GLY A 195 -1.86 14.46 4.68
C GLY A 195 -0.52 14.89 4.12
N GLY A 196 0.53 14.10 4.37
CA GLY A 196 1.86 14.32 3.80
C GLY A 196 1.88 14.24 2.27
N ARG A 197 1.06 13.34 1.66
CA ARG A 197 0.91 13.23 0.21
C ARG A 197 0.45 14.54 -0.41
N TRP A 198 -0.67 15.08 0.02
CA TRP A 198 -1.21 16.33 -0.54
C TRP A 198 -0.27 17.52 -0.35
N HIS A 199 0.47 17.56 0.76
CA HIS A 199 1.49 18.58 0.99
C HIS A 199 2.63 18.49 -0.02
N LEU A 200 3.19 17.30 -0.22
CA LEU A 200 4.29 17.10 -1.19
C LEU A 200 3.84 17.35 -2.63
N VAL A 201 2.68 16.84 -3.04
CA VAL A 201 2.13 17.13 -4.37
C VAL A 201 1.97 18.64 -4.58
N ARG A 202 1.48 19.37 -3.56
CA ARG A 202 1.40 20.83 -3.64
C ARG A 202 2.75 21.49 -3.88
N GLN A 203 3.80 21.03 -3.20
CA GLN A 203 5.16 21.54 -3.40
C GLN A 203 5.67 21.27 -4.80
N GLU A 204 5.48 20.04 -5.30
CA GLU A 204 5.99 19.61 -6.60
C GLU A 204 5.20 20.18 -7.79
N THR A 205 3.97 20.62 -7.58
CA THR A 205 3.08 21.10 -8.67
C THR A 205 2.64 22.55 -8.49
N VAL A 206 1.80 22.83 -7.50
CA VAL A 206 1.23 24.17 -7.26
C VAL A 206 2.32 25.19 -6.94
N GLY A 207 3.29 24.81 -6.09
CA GLY A 207 4.42 25.65 -5.73
C GLY A 207 5.33 26.02 -6.91
N ARG A 208 5.25 25.26 -8.00
CA ARG A 208 5.98 25.49 -9.26
C ARG A 208 5.10 26.06 -10.37
N GLY A 209 3.84 26.40 -10.07
CA GLY A 209 2.89 26.91 -11.06
C GLY A 209 2.42 25.90 -12.11
N LEU A 210 2.62 24.60 -11.87
CA LEU A 210 2.31 23.51 -12.81
C LEU A 210 0.88 22.98 -12.68
N LEU A 211 0.23 23.22 -11.55
CA LEU A 211 -1.14 22.78 -11.29
C LEU A 211 -1.93 23.88 -10.58
N SER A 212 -3.24 23.97 -10.87
CA SER A 212 -4.14 24.90 -10.19
C SER A 212 -4.25 24.61 -8.69
N ALA A 213 -3.97 25.63 -7.86
CA ALA A 213 -4.12 25.54 -6.40
C ALA A 213 -5.58 25.19 -5.98
N GLU A 214 -6.56 25.72 -6.72
CA GLU A 214 -7.98 25.45 -6.47
C GLU A 214 -8.33 24.00 -6.77
N LEU A 215 -7.88 23.46 -7.90
CA LEU A 215 -8.11 22.08 -8.30
C LEU A 215 -7.45 21.11 -7.30
N HIS A 216 -6.19 21.37 -6.94
CA HIS A 216 -5.49 20.59 -5.92
C HIS A 216 -6.26 20.57 -4.57
N ARG A 217 -6.69 21.74 -4.08
CA ARG A 217 -7.43 21.87 -2.83
C ARG A 217 -8.75 21.10 -2.87
N ARG A 218 -9.52 21.21 -3.98
CA ARG A 218 -10.79 20.49 -4.14
C ARG A 218 -10.61 19.00 -4.15
N THR A 219 -9.57 18.48 -4.81
CA THR A 219 -9.29 17.05 -4.85
C THR A 219 -8.86 16.53 -3.48
N ALA A 220 -7.99 17.23 -2.78
CA ALA A 220 -7.59 16.89 -1.42
C ALA A 220 -8.78 16.90 -0.44
N ALA A 221 -9.73 17.82 -0.62
CA ALA A 221 -10.92 17.95 0.21
C ALA A 221 -11.90 16.76 0.10
N LEU A 222 -11.78 15.91 -0.93
CA LEU A 222 -12.57 14.69 -1.07
C LEU A 222 -12.21 13.63 0.00
N GLN A 223 -11.11 13.80 0.72
CA GLN A 223 -10.71 12.88 1.79
C GLN A 223 -11.79 12.74 2.86
N LYS A 224 -12.32 13.85 3.36
CA LYS A 224 -13.32 13.84 4.43
C LYS A 224 -14.63 13.15 4.04
N PRO A 225 -15.28 13.49 2.91
CA PRO A 225 -16.45 12.75 2.43
C PRO A 225 -16.17 11.26 2.20
N ARG A 226 -14.99 10.90 1.70
CA ARG A 226 -14.61 9.49 1.52
C ARG A 226 -14.52 8.75 2.85
N GLU A 227 -13.89 9.33 3.87
CA GLU A 227 -13.81 8.74 5.20
C GLU A 227 -15.21 8.49 5.77
N GLN A 228 -16.09 9.46 5.65
CA GLN A 228 -17.48 9.33 6.09
C GLN A 228 -18.26 8.26 5.31
N ALA A 229 -18.00 8.12 3.99
CA ALA A 229 -18.64 7.11 3.16
C ALA A 229 -18.20 5.68 3.48
N HIS A 230 -16.94 5.47 3.91
CA HIS A 230 -16.38 4.14 4.17
C HIS A 230 -16.48 3.71 5.63
N TYR A 231 -16.22 4.62 6.56
CA TYR A 231 -16.09 4.28 7.99
C TYR A 231 -17.32 4.71 8.80
N GLY A 232 -18.24 5.43 8.16
CA GLY A 232 -19.38 6.03 8.85
C GLY A 232 -18.98 7.23 9.72
N PRO A 233 -19.95 7.83 10.38
CA PRO A 233 -19.75 8.89 11.35
C PRO A 233 -19.25 8.32 12.67
N GLY A 234 -18.83 9.21 13.60
CA GLY A 234 -18.58 8.84 15.00
C GLY A 234 -19.80 8.19 15.66
N PRO A 235 -19.62 7.59 16.84
CA PRO A 235 -20.66 6.76 17.49
C PRO A 235 -21.97 7.51 17.78
N ASP A 236 -21.93 8.84 17.86
CA ASP A 236 -23.11 9.67 18.16
C ASP A 236 -23.61 10.51 16.97
N GLU A 237 -23.05 10.30 15.77
CA GLU A 237 -23.43 11.05 14.57
C GLU A 237 -24.30 10.19 13.61
N PRO A 238 -25.31 10.77 12.94
CA PRO A 238 -26.08 10.06 11.93
C PRO A 238 -25.23 9.75 10.70
N PHE A 239 -25.48 8.61 10.05
CA PHE A 239 -24.83 8.27 8.78
C PHE A 239 -25.04 9.39 7.74
N PRO A 240 -23.98 9.93 7.13
CA PRO A 240 -24.11 10.98 6.15
C PRO A 240 -24.85 10.44 4.92
N ARG A 241 -25.80 11.22 4.46
CA ARG A 241 -26.50 10.95 3.18
C ARG A 241 -25.91 11.88 2.13
N PHE A 242 -25.07 11.33 1.27
CA PHE A 242 -24.54 12.09 0.14
C PHE A 242 -25.61 12.24 -0.96
N THR A 243 -25.69 13.42 -1.54
CA THR A 243 -26.53 13.69 -2.69
C THR A 243 -25.83 13.29 -3.99
N ILE A 244 -26.62 13.06 -5.04
CA ILE A 244 -26.09 12.79 -6.38
C ILE A 244 -25.32 14.01 -6.93
N GLU A 245 -25.71 15.23 -6.56
CA GLU A 245 -25.00 16.46 -6.91
C GLU A 245 -23.60 16.52 -6.31
N GLU A 246 -23.46 16.17 -5.03
CA GLU A 246 -22.15 16.10 -4.37
C GLU A 246 -21.26 15.02 -5.01
N ALA A 247 -21.82 13.86 -5.30
CA ALA A 247 -21.12 12.79 -5.99
C ALA A 247 -20.67 13.20 -7.40
N ARG A 248 -21.54 13.88 -8.15
CA ARG A 248 -21.22 14.40 -9.47
C ARG A 248 -20.09 15.42 -9.41
N ALA A 249 -20.12 16.33 -8.45
CA ALA A 249 -19.06 17.31 -8.24
C ALA A 249 -17.72 16.66 -7.89
N ALA A 250 -17.74 15.59 -7.08
CA ALA A 250 -16.56 14.83 -6.72
C ALA A 250 -15.94 14.13 -7.95
N VAL A 251 -16.76 13.42 -8.74
CA VAL A 251 -16.30 12.74 -9.97
C VAL A 251 -15.72 13.73 -10.97
N GLN A 252 -16.41 14.86 -11.22
CA GLN A 252 -15.90 15.91 -12.10
C GLN A 252 -14.57 16.51 -11.59
N THR A 253 -14.42 16.67 -10.28
CA THR A 253 -13.18 17.17 -9.68
C THR A 253 -12.04 16.18 -9.91
N ALA A 254 -12.24 14.90 -9.65
CA ALA A 254 -11.27 13.85 -9.88
C ALA A 254 -10.88 13.74 -11.37
N GLU A 255 -11.84 13.78 -12.27
CA GLU A 255 -11.61 13.73 -13.72
C GLU A 255 -10.75 14.91 -14.21
N ARG A 256 -11.05 16.11 -13.76
CA ARG A 256 -10.26 17.30 -14.10
C ARG A 256 -8.86 17.24 -13.53
N TYR A 257 -8.72 16.69 -12.32
CA TYR A 257 -7.42 16.53 -11.66
C TYR A 257 -6.55 15.50 -12.38
N LEU A 258 -7.11 14.33 -12.69
CA LEU A 258 -6.40 13.29 -13.45
C LEU A 258 -5.94 13.81 -14.80
N ARG A 259 -6.80 14.48 -15.56
CA ARG A 259 -6.45 15.08 -16.86
C ARG A 259 -5.29 16.08 -16.73
N ALA A 260 -5.33 16.97 -15.73
CA ALA A 260 -4.27 17.93 -15.51
C ALA A 260 -2.93 17.27 -15.13
N VAL A 261 -2.98 16.16 -14.40
CA VAL A 261 -1.80 15.36 -14.07
C VAL A 261 -1.25 14.64 -15.30
N GLU A 262 -2.10 14.08 -16.15
CA GLU A 262 -1.71 13.43 -17.41
C GLU A 262 -1.03 14.42 -18.37
N GLU A 263 -1.61 15.62 -18.51
CA GLU A 263 -1.00 16.71 -19.30
C GLU A 263 0.37 17.11 -18.73
N LEU A 264 0.49 17.25 -17.41
CA LEU A 264 1.74 17.61 -16.75
C LEU A 264 2.82 16.55 -16.97
N ILE A 265 2.48 15.27 -16.87
CA ILE A 265 3.42 14.15 -17.03
C ILE A 265 3.78 13.95 -18.51
N GLY A 266 2.80 14.09 -19.41
CA GLY A 266 3.02 13.94 -20.85
C GLY A 266 3.79 15.11 -21.49
N ALA A 267 3.89 16.24 -20.82
CA ALA A 267 4.65 17.41 -21.26
C ALA A 267 6.15 17.39 -20.86
N ARG A 268 6.57 16.36 -20.10
CA ARG A 268 7.96 16.13 -19.69
C ARG A 268 8.65 15.13 -20.61
#